data_ee119c6facb1d26d11aa174fd4bf60b8
#
_entry.id   ee119c6facb1d26d11aa174fd4bf60b8
#
_cell.length_a   1.000
_cell.length_b   1.000
_cell.length_c   1.000
_cell.angle_alpha   90.00
_cell.angle_beta   90.00
_cell.angle_gamma   90.00
#
_symmetry.space_group_name_H-M   'P 1'
#
loop_
_entity.id
_entity.type
_entity.pdbx_description
1 polymer ?
#
loop_
_entity_poly.entity_id
_entity_poly.type
_entity_poly.pdbx_seq_one_letter_code
_entity_poly.pdbx_strand_id
1 'polypeptide(L)'
;MTSQADPGPGPFDHRMAVFGSDEEFLAQALPFLAEGLAAPHEPPPVVIAAPGNLDLLRDALGPGTGDIGLVPHTEWYSGSAANAIAQGAGHLAAHAGPGGRIHLLMEPVWGGRAGRSPRETAEWIRYEALANLLFAPLATTALCAYDARVAGAAIVAAARRTHPDTPVYEDPLRIAAELDAVPLPAPPADAERLPGPAPAAGAVRTWATVQGLAPADAEVFATAVAEAAAALGPLDRALLWADGPACVCELRPVRRVDDPLAGFVPPPDTAPGQGKGLWFARQVCAYVDVRDEPDGASVRLQYG
;
A
#
# COMPACT_ATOMS: atom_id res chain seq x y z
N MET A 1 -9.15 20.63 -40.94
CA MET A 1 -8.69 19.52 -40.06
C MET A 1 -8.20 20.16 -38.78
N THR A 2 -9.06 20.24 -37.79
CA THR A 2 -8.71 20.69 -36.43
C THR A 2 -7.87 19.59 -35.78
N SER A 3 -6.60 19.88 -35.54
CA SER A 3 -5.73 19.06 -34.70
C SER A 3 -6.41 18.96 -33.33
N GLN A 4 -6.89 17.77 -33.00
CA GLN A 4 -7.34 17.46 -31.65
C GLN A 4 -6.06 17.47 -30.83
N ALA A 5 -5.90 18.45 -29.94
CA ALA A 5 -4.81 18.46 -28.97
C ALA A 5 -4.91 17.15 -28.18
N ASP A 6 -3.81 16.43 -28.15
CA ASP A 6 -3.68 15.24 -27.30
C ASP A 6 -4.11 15.67 -25.88
N PRO A 7 -5.12 15.06 -25.26
CA PRO A 7 -5.41 15.35 -23.87
C PRO A 7 -4.16 14.95 -23.09
N GLY A 8 -3.43 15.93 -22.57
CA GLY A 8 -2.24 15.66 -21.76
C GLY A 8 -2.52 14.60 -20.70
N PRO A 9 -1.50 13.95 -20.16
CA PRO A 9 -1.66 12.86 -19.20
C PRO A 9 -2.60 13.28 -18.06
N GLY A 10 -3.50 12.35 -17.69
CA GLY A 10 -4.45 12.53 -16.60
C GLY A 10 -3.76 12.94 -15.28
N PRO A 11 -4.51 13.22 -14.21
CA PRO A 11 -3.92 13.61 -12.92
C PRO A 11 -2.86 12.62 -12.42
N PHE A 12 -3.09 11.33 -12.56
CA PHE A 12 -2.13 10.26 -12.23
C PHE A 12 -1.82 9.44 -13.49
N ASP A 13 -0.62 9.62 -14.03
CA ASP A 13 -0.09 8.88 -15.17
C ASP A 13 0.81 7.77 -14.63
N HIS A 14 0.31 6.52 -14.65
CA HIS A 14 0.94 5.36 -14.03
C HIS A 14 1.46 4.40 -15.12
N ARG A 15 2.76 4.44 -15.33
CA ARG A 15 3.47 3.71 -16.39
C ARG A 15 4.28 2.56 -15.82
N MET A 16 4.48 1.52 -16.64
CA MET A 16 5.29 0.36 -16.30
C MET A 16 6.49 0.20 -17.22
N ALA A 17 7.63 -0.14 -16.64
CA ALA A 17 8.80 -0.64 -17.36
C ALA A 17 9.24 -1.98 -16.79
N VAL A 18 9.80 -2.84 -17.64
CA VAL A 18 10.40 -4.12 -17.24
C VAL A 18 11.82 -4.15 -17.79
N PHE A 19 12.78 -4.53 -16.96
CA PHE A 19 14.17 -4.64 -17.35
C PHE A 19 14.78 -5.96 -16.86
N GLY A 20 15.72 -6.50 -17.63
CA GLY A 20 16.46 -7.73 -17.31
C GLY A 20 17.98 -7.52 -17.21
N SER A 21 18.43 -6.26 -17.39
CA SER A 21 19.83 -5.88 -17.24
C SER A 21 19.95 -4.43 -16.76
N ASP A 22 21.12 -4.05 -16.29
CA ASP A 22 21.42 -2.68 -15.85
C ASP A 22 21.36 -1.69 -17.03
N GLU A 23 21.74 -2.14 -18.23
CA GLU A 23 21.65 -1.36 -19.45
C GLU A 23 20.19 -1.09 -19.84
N GLU A 24 19.33 -2.10 -19.73
CA GLU A 24 17.88 -1.94 -19.95
C GLU A 24 17.25 -1.03 -18.89
N PHE A 25 17.67 -1.10 -17.63
CA PHE A 25 17.21 -0.18 -16.59
C PHE A 25 17.53 1.28 -16.96
N LEU A 26 18.78 1.57 -17.31
CA LEU A 26 19.19 2.92 -17.72
C LEU A 26 18.45 3.38 -18.99
N ALA A 27 18.21 2.49 -19.94
CA ALA A 27 17.47 2.81 -21.16
C ALA A 27 16.02 3.23 -20.90
N GLN A 28 15.40 2.78 -19.80
CA GLN A 28 14.07 3.19 -19.37
C GLN A 28 14.11 4.42 -18.45
N ALA A 29 15.04 4.44 -17.51
CA ALA A 29 15.08 5.46 -16.47
C ALA A 29 15.55 6.83 -17.01
N LEU A 30 16.61 6.87 -17.83
CA LEU A 30 17.18 8.14 -18.28
C LEU A 30 16.22 9.00 -19.12
N PRO A 31 15.46 8.46 -20.09
CA PRO A 31 14.47 9.24 -20.81
C PRO A 31 13.36 9.77 -19.90
N PHE A 32 12.89 8.97 -18.93
CA PHE A 32 11.87 9.38 -17.97
C PHE A 32 12.36 10.52 -17.06
N LEU A 33 13.60 10.45 -16.58
CA LEU A 33 14.19 11.50 -15.77
C LEU A 33 14.40 12.77 -16.59
N ALA A 34 14.81 12.64 -17.86
CA ALA A 34 14.95 13.79 -18.77
C ALA A 34 13.59 14.45 -19.04
N GLU A 35 12.50 13.68 -19.16
CA GLU A 35 11.13 14.19 -19.27
C GLU A 35 10.79 15.08 -18.07
N GLY A 36 11.02 14.57 -16.84
CA GLY A 36 10.73 15.31 -15.62
C GLY A 36 11.60 16.56 -15.41
N LEU A 37 12.90 16.47 -15.76
CA LEU A 37 13.81 17.61 -15.67
C LEU A 37 13.46 18.72 -16.69
N ALA A 38 12.88 18.35 -17.82
CA ALA A 38 12.46 19.29 -18.85
C ALA A 38 11.07 19.87 -18.59
N ALA A 39 10.30 19.31 -17.64
CA ALA A 39 8.94 19.74 -17.36
C ALA A 39 8.93 21.14 -16.69
N PRO A 40 8.28 22.14 -17.29
CA PRO A 40 8.29 23.49 -16.74
C PRO A 40 7.48 23.56 -15.45
N HIS A 41 8.05 24.19 -14.43
CA HIS A 41 7.39 24.44 -13.14
C HIS A 41 7.15 23.19 -12.27
N GLU A 42 7.66 22.04 -12.65
CA GLU A 42 7.64 20.85 -11.84
C GLU A 42 8.86 20.79 -10.92
N PRO A 43 8.76 20.15 -9.74
CA PRO A 43 9.93 19.86 -8.91
C PRO A 43 10.83 18.84 -9.62
N PRO A 44 12.10 18.75 -9.25
CA PRO A 44 13.00 17.72 -9.76
C PRO A 44 12.43 16.32 -9.55
N PRO A 45 12.68 15.39 -10.50
CA PRO A 45 12.23 14.00 -10.36
C PRO A 45 12.78 13.33 -9.11
N VAL A 46 12.01 12.37 -8.58
CA VAL A 46 12.44 11.52 -7.46
C VAL A 46 12.54 10.07 -7.95
N VAL A 47 13.62 9.40 -7.55
CA VAL A 47 13.86 7.98 -7.82
C VAL A 47 13.90 7.21 -6.53
N ILE A 48 13.08 6.18 -6.41
CA ILE A 48 13.04 5.24 -5.30
C ILE A 48 13.45 3.87 -5.86
N ALA A 49 14.66 3.44 -5.57
CA ALA A 49 15.20 2.23 -6.18
C ALA A 49 16.14 1.45 -5.26
N ALA A 50 16.56 0.28 -5.72
CA ALA A 50 17.62 -0.49 -5.07
C ALA A 50 18.94 0.29 -5.08
N PRO A 51 19.79 0.19 -4.03
CA PRO A 51 21.05 0.93 -3.95
C PRO A 51 21.92 0.79 -5.21
N GLY A 52 22.03 -0.42 -5.77
CA GLY A 52 22.82 -0.66 -7.00
C GLY A 52 22.28 0.13 -8.20
N ASN A 53 20.96 0.23 -8.37
CA ASN A 53 20.35 1.01 -9.45
C ASN A 53 20.48 2.52 -9.23
N LEU A 54 20.49 2.97 -7.97
CA LEU A 54 20.80 4.36 -7.64
C LEU A 54 22.25 4.72 -7.97
N ASP A 55 23.20 3.81 -7.74
CA ASP A 55 24.59 4.00 -8.10
C ASP A 55 24.79 4.04 -9.63
N LEU A 56 24.12 3.15 -10.38
CA LEU A 56 24.09 3.20 -11.84
C LEU A 56 23.59 4.54 -12.38
N LEU A 57 22.52 5.10 -11.78
CA LEU A 57 22.02 6.40 -12.18
C LEU A 57 22.98 7.54 -11.85
N ARG A 58 23.64 7.51 -10.67
CA ARG A 58 24.67 8.50 -10.32
C ARG A 58 25.82 8.52 -11.31
N ASP A 59 26.28 7.32 -11.70
CA ASP A 59 27.37 7.17 -12.67
C ASP A 59 26.97 7.65 -14.07
N ALA A 60 25.75 7.31 -14.50
CA ALA A 60 25.24 7.66 -15.83
C ALA A 60 24.92 9.17 -15.98
N LEU A 61 24.38 9.79 -14.94
CA LEU A 61 23.98 11.20 -14.93
C LEU A 61 25.16 12.15 -14.60
N GLY A 62 26.18 11.66 -13.90
CA GLY A 62 27.33 12.46 -13.50
C GLY A 62 26.93 13.73 -12.69
N PRO A 63 27.50 14.91 -13.00
CA PRO A 63 27.17 16.16 -12.29
C PRO A 63 25.71 16.59 -12.38
N GLY A 64 24.93 16.07 -13.34
CA GLY A 64 23.50 16.35 -13.50
C GLY A 64 22.60 15.71 -12.44
N THR A 65 23.15 14.83 -11.58
CA THR A 65 22.39 14.17 -10.49
C THR A 65 21.94 15.13 -9.39
N GLY A 66 22.55 16.33 -9.28
CA GLY A 66 22.28 17.26 -8.18
C GLY A 66 20.81 17.75 -8.06
N ASP A 67 20.07 17.65 -9.14
CA ASP A 67 18.66 18.06 -9.20
C ASP A 67 17.67 16.90 -9.06
N ILE A 68 18.13 15.65 -8.89
CA ILE A 68 17.28 14.46 -8.79
C ILE A 68 17.32 13.91 -7.37
N GLY A 69 16.14 13.71 -6.78
CA GLY A 69 16.01 13.03 -5.48
C GLY A 69 16.29 11.53 -5.62
N LEU A 70 17.34 11.01 -4.99
CA LEU A 70 17.68 9.59 -5.00
C LEU A 70 17.43 8.99 -3.61
N VAL A 71 16.40 8.14 -3.50
CA VAL A 71 15.92 7.58 -2.23
C VAL A 71 16.08 6.05 -2.26
N PRO A 72 16.81 5.43 -1.31
CA PRO A 72 16.85 3.99 -1.19
C PRO A 72 15.44 3.43 -0.92
N HIS A 73 15.08 2.36 -1.62
CA HIS A 73 13.75 1.74 -1.48
C HIS A 73 13.41 1.34 -0.04
N THR A 74 14.42 1.04 0.79
CA THR A 74 14.24 0.69 2.21
C THR A 74 13.77 1.85 3.08
N GLU A 75 14.01 3.08 2.65
CA GLU A 75 13.51 4.27 3.34
C GLU A 75 12.06 4.58 2.98
N TRP A 76 11.62 4.15 1.79
CA TRP A 76 10.26 4.34 1.33
C TRP A 76 9.30 3.24 1.79
N TYR A 77 9.70 2.00 1.62
CA TYR A 77 8.86 0.84 1.90
C TYR A 77 9.16 0.28 3.30
N SER A 78 8.94 1.06 4.34
CA SER A 78 9.28 0.69 5.72
C SER A 78 8.18 -0.06 6.49
N GLY A 79 6.97 -0.16 5.94
CA GLY A 79 5.81 -0.73 6.63
C GLY A 79 4.99 -1.69 5.76
N SER A 80 3.70 -1.81 6.09
CA SER A 80 2.74 -2.56 5.29
C SER A 80 2.48 -1.89 3.94
N ALA A 81 1.85 -2.62 3.00
CA ALA A 81 1.41 -2.07 1.73
C ALA A 81 0.49 -0.84 1.91
N ALA A 82 -0.44 -0.89 2.88
CA ALA A 82 -1.31 0.24 3.21
C ALA A 82 -0.54 1.45 3.78
N ASN A 83 0.50 1.20 4.57
CA ASN A 83 1.37 2.27 5.06
C ASN A 83 2.15 2.91 3.91
N ALA A 84 2.65 2.12 2.97
CA ALA A 84 3.32 2.64 1.77
C ALA A 84 2.40 3.53 0.91
N ILE A 85 1.11 3.17 0.78
CA ILE A 85 0.11 4.03 0.14
C ILE A 85 0.02 5.39 0.85
N ALA A 86 -0.13 5.40 2.18
CA ALA A 86 -0.27 6.62 2.96
C ALA A 86 1.00 7.50 2.87
N GLN A 87 2.18 6.89 2.94
CA GLN A 87 3.46 7.59 2.78
C GLN A 87 3.57 8.19 1.36
N GLY A 88 3.22 7.42 0.33
CA GLY A 88 3.21 7.88 -1.05
C GLY A 88 2.29 9.08 -1.25
N ALA A 89 1.04 8.98 -0.80
CA ALA A 89 0.09 10.08 -0.89
C ALA A 89 0.58 11.34 -0.16
N GLY A 90 1.13 11.19 1.04
CA GLY A 90 1.71 12.27 1.82
C GLY A 90 2.90 12.94 1.13
N HIS A 91 3.80 12.15 0.56
CA HIS A 91 4.95 12.65 -0.21
C HIS A 91 4.49 13.45 -1.44
N LEU A 92 3.60 12.87 -2.24
CA LEU A 92 3.08 13.52 -3.45
C LEU A 92 2.38 14.85 -3.11
N ALA A 93 1.55 14.86 -2.07
CA ALA A 93 0.85 16.08 -1.64
C ALA A 93 1.82 17.17 -1.13
N ALA A 94 2.90 16.77 -0.45
CA ALA A 94 3.88 17.72 0.10
C ALA A 94 4.84 18.31 -0.95
N HIS A 95 5.10 17.59 -2.05
CA HIS A 95 6.10 17.96 -3.03
C HIS A 95 5.52 18.40 -4.38
N ALA A 96 4.20 18.44 -4.54
CA ALA A 96 3.57 18.99 -5.73
C ALA A 96 4.00 20.46 -5.92
N GLY A 97 4.69 20.74 -7.02
CA GLY A 97 5.16 22.08 -7.36
C GLY A 97 4.01 22.98 -7.88
N PRO A 98 4.32 24.22 -8.28
CA PRO A 98 3.34 25.14 -8.86
C PRO A 98 2.63 24.59 -10.08
N GLY A 99 3.26 23.72 -10.85
CA GLY A 99 2.64 22.97 -11.96
C GLY A 99 1.76 21.82 -11.50
N GLY A 100 1.80 21.49 -10.22
CA GLY A 100 0.98 20.46 -9.60
C GLY A 100 1.38 19.02 -9.94
N ARG A 101 2.44 18.79 -10.73
CA ARG A 101 2.85 17.45 -11.17
C ARG A 101 4.24 17.09 -10.63
N ILE A 102 4.43 15.80 -10.39
CA ILE A 102 5.70 15.20 -9.91
C ILE A 102 6.06 14.06 -10.85
N HIS A 103 7.35 13.94 -11.20
CA HIS A 103 7.90 12.74 -11.84
C HIS A 103 8.51 11.83 -10.78
N LEU A 104 8.02 10.59 -10.68
CA LEU A 104 8.41 9.61 -9.69
C LEU A 104 8.78 8.28 -10.36
N LEU A 105 10.07 7.92 -10.36
CA LEU A 105 10.49 6.59 -10.75
C LEU A 105 10.53 5.70 -9.50
N MET A 106 9.82 4.58 -9.55
CA MET A 106 9.76 3.62 -8.44
C MET A 106 10.23 2.26 -8.93
N GLU A 107 11.17 1.66 -8.21
CA GLU A 107 11.51 0.26 -8.36
C GLU A 107 10.85 -0.54 -7.25
N PRO A 108 9.75 -1.28 -7.53
CA PRO A 108 9.15 -2.18 -6.56
C PRO A 108 10.08 -3.36 -6.32
N VAL A 109 10.91 -3.28 -5.28
CA VAL A 109 11.89 -4.32 -4.97
C VAL A 109 11.19 -5.50 -4.30
N TRP A 110 11.01 -6.56 -5.07
CA TRP A 110 10.31 -7.78 -4.65
C TRP A 110 11.22 -8.79 -3.93
N GLY A 111 12.53 -8.66 -4.07
CA GLY A 111 13.49 -9.46 -3.32
C GLY A 111 13.32 -9.29 -1.81
N GLY A 112 12.97 -10.36 -1.13
CA GLY A 112 12.70 -10.34 0.31
C GLY A 112 11.27 -9.92 0.70
N ARG A 113 10.40 -9.57 -0.26
CA ARG A 113 8.96 -9.31 -0.04
C ARG A 113 8.10 -10.43 -0.61
N ALA A 114 8.03 -10.57 -1.92
CA ALA A 114 7.26 -11.61 -2.59
C ALA A 114 7.70 -13.05 -2.26
N GLY A 115 8.91 -13.23 -1.76
CA GLY A 115 9.41 -14.51 -1.32
C GLY A 115 8.98 -14.93 0.10
N ARG A 116 8.37 -14.03 0.88
CA ARG A 116 7.99 -14.32 2.27
C ARG A 116 6.70 -15.12 2.36
N SER A 117 5.64 -14.67 1.69
CA SER A 117 4.39 -15.42 1.64
C SER A 117 3.52 -15.03 0.45
N PRO A 118 2.62 -15.93 -0.02
CA PRO A 118 1.60 -15.58 -1.01
C PRO A 118 0.71 -14.42 -0.56
N ARG A 119 0.43 -14.31 0.73
CA ARG A 119 -0.36 -13.24 1.32
C ARG A 119 0.31 -11.88 1.16
N GLU A 120 1.59 -11.77 1.48
CA GLU A 120 2.33 -10.53 1.31
C GLU A 120 2.40 -10.11 -0.16
N THR A 121 2.61 -11.07 -1.06
CA THR A 121 2.55 -10.82 -2.51
C THR A 121 1.19 -10.27 -2.92
N ALA A 122 0.08 -10.84 -2.44
CA ALA A 122 -1.26 -10.37 -2.72
C ALA A 122 -1.50 -8.94 -2.21
N GLU A 123 -1.02 -8.59 -1.03
CA GLU A 123 -1.15 -7.23 -0.49
C GLU A 123 -0.38 -6.19 -1.32
N TRP A 124 0.80 -6.54 -1.83
CA TRP A 124 1.54 -5.63 -2.72
C TRP A 124 0.90 -5.49 -4.11
N ILE A 125 0.29 -6.56 -4.66
CA ILE A 125 -0.49 -6.48 -5.90
C ILE A 125 -1.73 -5.59 -5.68
N ARG A 126 -2.39 -5.72 -4.52
CA ARG A 126 -3.48 -4.83 -4.10
C ARG A 126 -3.02 -3.37 -4.04
N TYR A 127 -1.85 -3.10 -3.43
CA TYR A 127 -1.26 -1.78 -3.39
C TYR A 127 -1.13 -1.18 -4.80
N GLU A 128 -0.50 -1.90 -5.72
CA GLU A 128 -0.32 -1.45 -7.10
C GLU A 128 -1.65 -1.17 -7.81
N ALA A 129 -2.65 -2.03 -7.61
CA ALA A 129 -3.98 -1.83 -8.18
C ALA A 129 -4.65 -0.57 -7.61
N LEU A 130 -4.73 -0.47 -6.28
CA LEU A 130 -5.43 0.63 -5.61
C LEU A 130 -4.73 1.97 -5.73
N ALA A 131 -3.41 2.00 -5.99
CA ALA A 131 -2.67 3.23 -6.27
C ALA A 131 -3.32 4.05 -7.39
N ASN A 132 -3.86 3.39 -8.42
CA ASN A 132 -4.58 4.05 -9.51
C ASN A 132 -5.80 4.86 -9.05
N LEU A 133 -6.47 4.42 -7.99
CA LEU A 133 -7.64 5.10 -7.43
C LEU A 133 -7.24 6.13 -6.38
N LEU A 134 -6.31 5.76 -5.51
CA LEU A 134 -5.93 6.56 -4.34
C LEU A 134 -5.06 7.74 -4.71
N PHE A 135 -4.23 7.61 -5.76
CA PHE A 135 -3.39 8.68 -6.27
C PHE A 135 -4.02 9.45 -7.44
N ALA A 136 -5.18 9.00 -7.94
CA ALA A 136 -5.87 9.68 -9.03
C ALA A 136 -6.05 11.21 -8.85
N PRO A 137 -6.29 11.74 -7.63
CA PRO A 137 -6.37 13.18 -7.41
C PRO A 137 -5.01 13.90 -7.43
N LEU A 138 -3.90 13.16 -7.39
CA LEU A 138 -2.55 13.70 -7.28
C LEU A 138 -1.90 13.76 -8.67
N ALA A 139 -1.56 14.95 -9.11
CA ALA A 139 -0.92 15.15 -10.41
C ALA A 139 0.51 14.59 -10.39
N THR A 140 0.67 13.34 -10.86
CA THR A 140 1.92 12.59 -10.83
C THR A 140 2.11 11.81 -12.10
N THR A 141 3.32 11.79 -12.63
CA THR A 141 3.78 10.82 -13.61
C THR A 141 4.68 9.83 -12.89
N ALA A 142 4.22 8.60 -12.73
CA ALA A 142 4.94 7.53 -12.07
C ALA A 142 5.40 6.48 -13.08
N LEU A 143 6.68 6.08 -13.00
CA LEU A 143 7.22 4.93 -13.74
C LEU A 143 7.60 3.84 -12.75
N CYS A 144 6.85 2.74 -12.74
CA CYS A 144 7.21 1.55 -11.95
C CYS A 144 8.12 0.64 -12.78
N ALA A 145 9.39 0.57 -12.40
CA ALA A 145 10.43 -0.20 -13.09
C ALA A 145 10.64 -1.56 -12.39
N TYR A 146 10.29 -2.65 -13.07
CA TYR A 146 10.36 -4.02 -12.53
C TYR A 146 11.60 -4.74 -13.01
N ASP A 147 12.48 -5.13 -12.09
CA ASP A 147 13.58 -6.04 -12.37
C ASP A 147 13.08 -7.48 -12.56
N ALA A 148 13.04 -7.95 -13.79
CA ALA A 148 12.56 -9.30 -14.11
C ALA A 148 13.44 -10.41 -13.53
N ARG A 149 14.71 -10.10 -13.24
CA ARG A 149 15.67 -11.06 -12.62
C ARG A 149 15.27 -11.39 -11.18
N VAL A 150 14.62 -10.42 -10.49
CA VAL A 150 14.25 -10.51 -9.08
C VAL A 150 12.76 -10.74 -8.89
N ALA A 151 11.91 -10.00 -9.61
CA ALA A 151 10.46 -10.09 -9.48
C ALA A 151 9.91 -11.42 -10.01
N GLY A 152 10.47 -11.94 -11.10
CA GLY A 152 9.98 -13.13 -11.75
C GLY A 152 8.70 -12.92 -12.59
N ALA A 153 8.40 -13.89 -13.44
CA ALA A 153 7.34 -13.79 -14.46
C ALA A 153 5.92 -13.56 -13.85
N ALA A 154 5.64 -14.18 -12.72
CA ALA A 154 4.31 -14.07 -12.08
C ALA A 154 4.03 -12.64 -11.57
N ILE A 155 5.01 -12.00 -10.95
CA ILE A 155 4.90 -10.62 -10.47
C ILE A 155 4.80 -9.66 -11.64
N VAL A 156 5.64 -9.81 -12.66
CA VAL A 156 5.58 -8.98 -13.87
C VAL A 156 4.22 -9.10 -14.56
N ALA A 157 3.65 -10.32 -14.64
CA ALA A 157 2.32 -10.53 -15.18
C ALA A 157 1.22 -9.84 -14.35
N ALA A 158 1.29 -9.93 -13.02
CA ALA A 158 0.37 -9.23 -12.12
C ALA A 158 0.50 -7.70 -12.26
N ALA A 159 1.73 -7.17 -12.29
CA ALA A 159 1.98 -5.75 -12.48
C ALA A 159 1.39 -5.21 -13.80
N ARG A 160 1.46 -5.97 -14.88
CA ARG A 160 0.83 -5.57 -16.15
C ARG A 160 -0.69 -5.38 -16.04
N ARG A 161 -1.35 -6.12 -15.15
CA ARG A 161 -2.79 -5.96 -14.90
C ARG A 161 -3.11 -4.66 -14.14
N THR A 162 -2.15 -4.11 -13.40
CA THR A 162 -2.34 -2.92 -12.56
C THR A 162 -1.91 -1.61 -13.21
N HIS A 163 -1.24 -1.63 -14.37
CA HIS A 163 -0.72 -0.43 -15.02
C HIS A 163 -1.51 -0.07 -16.28
N PRO A 164 -2.11 1.14 -16.33
CA PRO A 164 -3.00 1.58 -17.42
C PRO A 164 -2.35 1.66 -18.81
N ASP A 165 -1.03 1.78 -18.87
CA ASP A 165 -0.27 1.83 -20.13
C ASP A 165 -0.05 0.45 -20.78
N THR A 166 -0.55 -0.63 -20.14
CA THR A 166 -0.43 -1.99 -20.66
C THR A 166 -1.74 -2.46 -21.31
N PRO A 167 -1.68 -3.34 -22.34
CA PRO A 167 -2.88 -3.82 -23.02
C PRO A 167 -3.74 -4.79 -22.20
N VAL A 168 -3.25 -5.23 -21.06
CA VAL A 168 -3.93 -6.19 -20.15
C VAL A 168 -4.36 -5.54 -18.83
N TYR A 169 -4.39 -4.21 -18.80
CA TYR A 169 -4.88 -3.46 -17.64
C TYR A 169 -6.30 -3.85 -17.25
N GLU A 170 -6.53 -3.99 -15.97
CA GLU A 170 -7.82 -4.36 -15.39
C GLU A 170 -8.28 -3.34 -14.35
N ASP A 171 -9.59 -3.31 -14.12
CA ASP A 171 -10.19 -2.48 -13.08
C ASP A 171 -9.59 -2.77 -11.70
N PRO A 172 -9.07 -1.76 -10.98
CA PRO A 172 -8.43 -1.93 -9.68
C PRO A 172 -9.30 -2.58 -8.62
N LEU A 173 -10.60 -2.26 -8.59
CA LEU A 173 -11.52 -2.85 -7.63
C LEU A 173 -11.82 -4.31 -7.96
N ARG A 174 -11.81 -4.68 -9.24
CA ARG A 174 -11.92 -6.08 -9.65
C ARG A 174 -10.72 -6.90 -9.18
N ILE A 175 -9.50 -6.37 -9.32
CA ILE A 175 -8.28 -7.03 -8.82
C ILE A 175 -8.36 -7.18 -7.29
N ALA A 176 -8.75 -6.12 -6.57
CA ALA A 176 -8.91 -6.18 -5.12
C ALA A 176 -9.94 -7.24 -4.70
N ALA A 177 -11.09 -7.29 -5.37
CA ALA A 177 -12.13 -8.28 -5.09
C ALA A 177 -11.66 -9.72 -5.40
N GLU A 178 -10.88 -9.93 -6.46
CA GLU A 178 -10.28 -11.24 -6.77
C GLU A 178 -9.34 -11.71 -5.64
N LEU A 179 -8.52 -10.80 -5.10
CA LEU A 179 -7.65 -11.09 -3.97
C LEU A 179 -8.44 -11.36 -2.68
N ASP A 180 -9.54 -10.64 -2.48
CA ASP A 180 -10.44 -10.85 -1.34
C ASP A 180 -11.25 -12.14 -1.41
N ALA A 181 -11.43 -12.69 -2.61
CA ALA A 181 -12.10 -13.98 -2.78
C ALA A 181 -11.29 -15.18 -2.25
N VAL A 182 -9.99 -14.99 -1.99
CA VAL A 182 -9.16 -16.03 -1.36
C VAL A 182 -9.56 -16.16 0.12
N PRO A 183 -10.12 -17.33 0.56
CA PRO A 183 -10.57 -17.48 1.93
C PRO A 183 -9.43 -17.34 2.94
N LEU A 184 -9.71 -16.65 4.04
CA LEU A 184 -8.81 -16.64 5.19
C LEU A 184 -8.94 -17.96 5.96
N PRO A 185 -7.87 -18.46 6.60
CA PRO A 185 -7.98 -19.60 7.50
C PRO A 185 -9.02 -19.34 8.60
N ALA A 186 -9.80 -20.36 8.95
CA ALA A 186 -10.76 -20.23 10.05
C ALA A 186 -10.03 -19.89 11.37
N PRO A 187 -10.64 -19.08 12.27
CA PRO A 187 -10.10 -18.90 13.60
C PRO A 187 -9.89 -20.26 14.29
N PRO A 188 -8.80 -20.43 15.05
CA PRO A 188 -8.55 -21.67 15.75
C PRO A 188 -9.64 -21.94 16.81
N ALA A 189 -9.83 -23.21 17.19
CA ALA A 189 -10.88 -23.60 18.12
C ALA A 189 -10.72 -23.03 19.53
N ASP A 190 -9.51 -22.66 19.89
CA ASP A 190 -9.13 -22.03 21.15
C ASP A 190 -9.07 -20.50 21.09
N ALA A 191 -9.51 -19.89 19.99
CA ALA A 191 -9.61 -18.45 19.90
C ALA A 191 -10.46 -17.87 21.04
N GLU A 192 -9.91 -16.91 21.76
CA GLU A 192 -10.57 -16.28 22.89
C GLU A 192 -11.67 -15.33 22.44
N ARG A 193 -12.89 -15.55 22.90
CA ARG A 193 -14.02 -14.65 22.61
C ARG A 193 -14.03 -13.48 23.61
N LEU A 194 -13.93 -12.28 23.09
CA LEU A 194 -14.07 -11.08 23.90
C LEU A 194 -15.52 -10.82 24.28
N PRO A 195 -15.79 -10.42 25.54
CA PRO A 195 -17.13 -10.13 25.99
C PRO A 195 -17.65 -8.76 25.45
N GLY A 196 -18.96 -8.68 25.28
CA GLY A 196 -19.66 -7.43 24.96
C GLY A 196 -19.66 -7.05 23.47
N PRO A 197 -20.36 -5.96 23.14
CA PRO A 197 -20.56 -5.50 21.75
C PRO A 197 -19.34 -4.77 21.17
N ALA A 198 -18.35 -4.43 22.01
CA ALA A 198 -17.09 -3.82 21.60
C ALA A 198 -15.96 -4.32 22.50
N PRO A 199 -14.80 -4.66 21.92
CA PRO A 199 -13.63 -5.08 22.68
C PRO A 199 -13.15 -3.97 23.63
N ALA A 200 -12.97 -4.30 24.91
CA ALA A 200 -12.31 -3.38 25.84
C ALA A 200 -10.81 -3.34 25.53
N ALA A 201 -10.26 -2.17 25.18
CA ALA A 201 -8.84 -2.02 24.84
C ALA A 201 -7.91 -2.57 25.93
N GLY A 202 -8.24 -2.39 27.21
CA GLY A 202 -7.48 -2.95 28.34
C GLY A 202 -7.43 -4.48 28.34
N ALA A 203 -8.50 -5.17 27.94
CA ALA A 203 -8.52 -6.62 27.84
C ALA A 203 -7.64 -7.09 26.68
N VAL A 204 -7.74 -6.46 25.51
CA VAL A 204 -6.90 -6.75 24.33
C VAL A 204 -5.42 -6.55 24.67
N ARG A 205 -5.06 -5.42 25.30
CA ARG A 205 -3.68 -5.12 25.73
C ARG A 205 -3.14 -6.18 26.68
N THR A 206 -3.91 -6.51 27.73
CA THR A 206 -3.49 -7.52 28.71
C THR A 206 -3.26 -8.86 28.02
N TRP A 207 -4.19 -9.28 27.17
CA TRP A 207 -4.07 -10.52 26.41
C TRP A 207 -2.82 -10.52 25.51
N ALA A 208 -2.62 -9.45 24.70
CA ALA A 208 -1.48 -9.34 23.81
C ALA A 208 -0.12 -9.37 24.53
N THR A 209 -0.05 -8.75 25.73
CA THR A 209 1.13 -8.82 26.59
C THR A 209 1.40 -10.24 27.06
N VAL A 210 0.35 -11.00 27.43
CA VAL A 210 0.47 -12.42 27.80
C VAL A 210 0.94 -13.29 26.62
N GLN A 211 0.55 -12.93 25.39
CA GLN A 211 1.03 -13.60 24.17
C GLN A 211 2.48 -13.21 23.78
N GLY A 212 3.09 -12.28 24.50
CA GLY A 212 4.51 -11.94 24.32
C GLY A 212 4.79 -10.64 23.57
N LEU A 213 3.77 -9.86 23.21
CA LEU A 213 4.04 -8.52 22.66
C LEU A 213 4.66 -7.63 23.73
N ALA A 214 5.63 -6.80 23.33
CA ALA A 214 6.15 -5.75 24.18
C ALA A 214 5.03 -4.79 24.62
N PRO A 215 5.10 -4.19 25.82
CA PRO A 215 4.00 -3.35 26.33
C PRO A 215 3.57 -2.22 25.38
N ALA A 216 4.52 -1.60 24.67
CA ALA A 216 4.23 -0.57 23.69
C ALA A 216 3.47 -1.12 22.47
N ASP A 217 3.87 -2.28 21.97
CA ASP A 217 3.23 -2.96 20.84
C ASP A 217 1.83 -3.45 21.20
N ALA A 218 1.67 -3.99 22.42
CA ALA A 218 0.37 -4.40 22.95
C ALA A 218 -0.60 -3.22 23.08
N GLU A 219 -0.12 -2.02 23.44
CA GLU A 219 -0.93 -0.79 23.45
C GLU A 219 -1.34 -0.36 22.04
N VAL A 220 -0.41 -0.40 21.07
CA VAL A 220 -0.68 -0.07 19.67
C VAL A 220 -1.71 -1.03 19.08
N PHE A 221 -1.54 -2.34 19.29
CA PHE A 221 -2.50 -3.35 18.83
C PHE A 221 -3.88 -3.15 19.47
N ALA A 222 -3.95 -2.94 20.79
CA ALA A 222 -5.22 -2.70 21.48
C ALA A 222 -5.93 -1.44 20.97
N THR A 223 -5.17 -0.39 20.67
CA THR A 223 -5.70 0.83 20.05
C THR A 223 -6.22 0.54 18.66
N ALA A 224 -5.50 -0.21 17.83
CA ALA A 224 -5.94 -0.57 16.48
C ALA A 224 -7.25 -1.35 16.51
N VAL A 225 -7.39 -2.31 17.42
CA VAL A 225 -8.64 -3.07 17.61
C VAL A 225 -9.78 -2.17 18.05
N ALA A 226 -9.55 -1.27 19.01
CA ALA A 226 -10.58 -0.34 19.49
C ALA A 226 -11.03 0.64 18.41
N GLU A 227 -10.10 1.21 17.64
CA GLU A 227 -10.37 2.11 16.52
C GLU A 227 -11.17 1.40 15.41
N ALA A 228 -10.75 0.18 15.03
CA ALA A 228 -11.48 -0.61 14.05
C ALA A 228 -12.89 -0.94 14.54
N ALA A 229 -13.05 -1.37 15.78
CA ALA A 229 -14.35 -1.67 16.37
C ALA A 229 -15.28 -0.44 16.41
N ALA A 230 -14.74 0.73 16.76
CA ALA A 230 -15.50 1.98 16.76
C ALA A 230 -16.00 2.36 15.36
N ALA A 231 -15.17 2.19 14.34
CA ALA A 231 -15.53 2.46 12.94
C ALA A 231 -16.59 1.49 12.39
N LEU A 232 -16.49 0.21 12.79
CA LEU A 232 -17.43 -0.84 12.35
C LEU A 232 -18.79 -0.78 13.05
N GLY A 233 -18.88 -0.10 14.20
CA GLY A 233 -20.11 -0.01 15.01
C GLY A 233 -20.40 -1.30 15.76
N PRO A 234 -21.68 -1.67 15.97
CA PRO A 234 -22.03 -2.86 16.74
C PRO A 234 -21.43 -4.13 16.16
N LEU A 235 -20.80 -4.94 17.02
CA LEU A 235 -20.22 -6.22 16.66
C LEU A 235 -21.09 -7.37 17.15
N ASP A 236 -21.25 -8.40 16.33
CA ASP A 236 -21.79 -9.71 16.74
C ASP A 236 -20.76 -10.48 17.58
N ARG A 237 -19.51 -10.40 17.17
CA ARG A 237 -18.43 -11.18 17.77
C ARG A 237 -17.07 -10.51 17.60
N ALA A 238 -16.21 -10.68 18.60
CA ALA A 238 -14.79 -10.39 18.52
C ALA A 238 -14.00 -11.60 19.08
N LEU A 239 -12.98 -12.03 18.33
CA LEU A 239 -12.09 -13.16 18.67
C LEU A 239 -10.64 -12.71 18.71
N LEU A 240 -9.86 -13.26 19.62
CA LEU A 240 -8.40 -13.10 19.71
C LEU A 240 -7.70 -14.45 19.63
N TRP A 241 -6.59 -14.52 18.93
CA TRP A 241 -5.69 -15.67 18.96
C TRP A 241 -4.27 -15.27 18.58
N ALA A 242 -3.29 -16.11 18.94
CA ALA A 242 -1.92 -15.98 18.48
C ALA A 242 -1.72 -16.81 17.21
N ASP A 243 -0.99 -16.24 16.23
CA ASP A 243 -0.55 -16.92 15.01
C ASP A 243 0.98 -16.81 14.92
N GLY A 244 1.68 -17.78 15.48
CA GLY A 244 3.11 -17.69 15.72
C GLY A 244 3.45 -16.52 16.65
N PRO A 245 4.30 -15.57 16.22
CA PRO A 245 4.61 -14.39 17.02
C PRO A 245 3.53 -13.29 16.91
N ALA A 246 2.61 -13.39 15.97
CA ALA A 246 1.62 -12.37 15.71
C ALA A 246 0.38 -12.52 16.60
N CYS A 247 -0.19 -11.37 16.98
CA CYS A 247 -1.51 -11.27 17.60
C CYS A 247 -2.56 -10.98 16.56
N VAL A 248 -3.65 -11.75 16.57
CA VAL A 248 -4.74 -11.59 15.59
C VAL A 248 -6.04 -11.29 16.32
N CYS A 249 -6.79 -10.31 15.78
CA CYS A 249 -8.15 -10.01 16.21
C CYS A 249 -9.10 -10.10 15.01
N GLU A 250 -10.16 -10.87 15.13
CA GLU A 250 -11.26 -10.89 14.17
C GLU A 250 -12.49 -10.21 14.78
N LEU A 251 -12.98 -9.20 14.08
CA LEU A 251 -14.19 -8.46 14.40
C LEU A 251 -15.27 -8.83 13.39
N ARG A 252 -16.45 -9.23 13.87
CA ARG A 252 -17.62 -9.48 13.03
C ARG A 252 -18.65 -8.36 13.24
N PRO A 253 -18.70 -7.37 12.35
CA PRO A 253 -19.70 -6.31 12.43
C PRO A 253 -21.11 -6.84 12.08
N VAL A 254 -22.11 -6.25 12.70
CA VAL A 254 -23.52 -6.55 12.39
C VAL A 254 -23.88 -6.08 10.97
N ARG A 255 -23.20 -5.04 10.47
CA ARG A 255 -23.40 -4.50 9.12
C ARG A 255 -22.23 -4.86 8.23
N ARG A 256 -22.49 -5.02 6.93
CA ARG A 256 -21.44 -5.19 5.93
C ARG A 256 -20.57 -3.93 5.82
N VAL A 257 -19.35 -4.11 5.37
CA VAL A 257 -18.42 -3.02 5.05
C VAL A 257 -18.46 -2.85 3.53
N ASP A 258 -19.34 -1.96 3.07
CA ASP A 258 -19.61 -1.80 1.63
C ASP A 258 -18.57 -0.94 0.89
N ASP A 259 -17.62 -0.34 1.63
CA ASP A 259 -16.54 0.47 1.05
C ASP A 259 -15.31 -0.38 0.73
N PRO A 260 -15.00 -0.63 -0.55
CA PRO A 260 -13.82 -1.41 -0.95
C PRO A 260 -12.49 -0.71 -0.61
N LEU A 261 -12.53 0.60 -0.33
CA LEU A 261 -11.36 1.39 0.07
C LEU A 261 -11.32 1.63 1.59
N ALA A 262 -12.13 0.90 2.37
CA ALA A 262 -12.21 1.07 3.82
C ALA A 262 -10.81 1.02 4.48
N GLY A 263 -10.45 2.13 5.12
CA GLY A 263 -9.18 2.32 5.80
C GLY A 263 -7.96 2.61 4.91
N PHE A 264 -8.09 2.70 3.60
CA PHE A 264 -6.99 3.15 2.73
C PHE A 264 -6.93 4.68 2.61
N VAL A 265 -8.05 5.36 2.78
CA VAL A 265 -8.13 6.82 2.78
C VAL A 265 -8.24 7.30 4.23
N PRO A 266 -7.41 8.28 4.63
CA PRO A 266 -7.57 8.89 5.96
C PRO A 266 -8.96 9.53 6.06
N PRO A 267 -9.66 9.37 7.19
CA PRO A 267 -10.91 10.08 7.37
C PRO A 267 -10.66 11.59 7.29
N PRO A 268 -11.61 12.36 6.75
CA PRO A 268 -11.51 13.82 6.76
C PRO A 268 -11.26 14.28 8.19
N ASP A 269 -10.48 15.36 8.37
CA ASP A 269 -10.20 15.96 9.67
C ASP A 269 -11.53 16.39 10.33
N THR A 270 -12.14 15.42 10.97
CA THR A 270 -13.32 15.61 11.82
C THR A 270 -12.83 15.92 13.23
N ALA A 271 -13.66 16.56 14.00
CA ALA A 271 -13.41 17.15 15.31
C ALA A 271 -12.28 16.51 16.15
N PRO A 272 -11.50 17.31 16.90
CA PRO A 272 -10.43 16.79 17.78
C PRO A 272 -10.94 15.66 18.66
N GLY A 273 -10.31 14.50 18.60
CA GLY A 273 -10.65 13.35 19.45
C GLY A 273 -11.48 12.25 18.79
N GLN A 274 -11.85 12.37 17.52
CA GLN A 274 -12.41 11.22 16.79
C GLN A 274 -11.28 10.36 16.25
N GLY A 275 -11.38 9.06 16.52
CA GLY A 275 -10.42 8.06 16.07
C GLY A 275 -10.35 7.95 14.55
N LYS A 276 -9.24 7.40 14.09
CA LYS A 276 -8.98 7.23 12.64
C LYS A 276 -9.47 5.88 12.12
N GLY A 277 -10.12 5.08 12.94
CA GLY A 277 -10.80 3.85 12.57
C GLY A 277 -9.90 2.84 11.85
N LEU A 278 -10.42 2.23 10.78
CA LEU A 278 -9.69 1.25 9.96
C LEU A 278 -8.43 1.83 9.32
N TRP A 279 -8.37 3.14 9.07
CA TRP A 279 -7.16 3.77 8.54
C TRP A 279 -5.99 3.63 9.53
N PHE A 280 -6.22 3.91 10.82
CA PHE A 280 -5.18 3.71 11.84
C PHE A 280 -4.75 2.25 11.93
N ALA A 281 -5.71 1.33 11.95
CA ALA A 281 -5.42 -0.10 11.97
C ALA A 281 -4.52 -0.52 10.80
N ARG A 282 -4.80 -0.04 9.58
CA ARG A 282 -3.96 -0.34 8.41
C ARG A 282 -2.57 0.28 8.46
N GLN A 283 -2.38 1.38 9.21
CA GLN A 283 -1.03 1.97 9.36
C GLN A 283 -0.12 1.16 10.29
N VAL A 284 -0.70 0.48 11.28
CA VAL A 284 0.09 -0.15 12.36
C VAL A 284 0.07 -1.68 12.33
N CYS A 285 -0.95 -2.31 11.74
CA CYS A 285 -1.03 -3.75 11.59
C CYS A 285 -0.27 -4.22 10.34
N ALA A 286 0.29 -5.42 10.41
CA ALA A 286 0.90 -6.07 9.25
C ALA A 286 -0.16 -6.35 8.17
N TYR A 287 -1.36 -6.77 8.60
CA TYR A 287 -2.49 -7.03 7.70
C TYR A 287 -3.80 -6.55 8.33
N VAL A 288 -4.67 -6.02 7.48
CA VAL A 288 -6.08 -5.74 7.81
C VAL A 288 -6.93 -6.24 6.65
N ASP A 289 -7.58 -7.38 6.86
CA ASP A 289 -8.47 -7.99 5.88
C ASP A 289 -9.91 -7.58 6.16
N VAL A 290 -10.60 -7.16 5.13
CA VAL A 290 -12.05 -6.96 5.13
C VAL A 290 -12.64 -7.99 4.18
N ARG A 291 -13.54 -8.84 4.65
CA ARG A 291 -14.11 -9.94 3.87
C ARG A 291 -15.62 -9.95 3.98
N ASP A 292 -16.29 -10.13 2.86
CA ASP A 292 -17.68 -10.52 2.82
C ASP A 292 -17.78 -12.03 2.89
N GLU A 293 -18.54 -12.52 3.86
CA GLU A 293 -18.78 -13.93 4.07
C GLU A 293 -20.30 -14.23 3.91
N PRO A 294 -20.70 -15.48 3.67
CA PRO A 294 -22.11 -15.80 3.49
C PRO A 294 -23.01 -15.40 4.65
N ASP A 295 -22.46 -15.39 5.87
CA ASP A 295 -23.14 -15.07 7.14
C ASP A 295 -22.86 -13.64 7.64
N GLY A 296 -22.26 -12.78 6.83
CA GLY A 296 -21.98 -11.38 7.20
C GLY A 296 -20.65 -10.88 6.67
N ALA A 297 -20.03 -10.00 7.45
CA ALA A 297 -18.69 -9.52 7.17
C ALA A 297 -17.72 -9.90 8.28
N SER A 298 -16.44 -10.00 7.96
CA SER A 298 -15.37 -10.10 8.94
C SER A 298 -14.27 -9.08 8.66
N VAL A 299 -13.69 -8.52 9.72
CA VAL A 299 -12.52 -7.65 9.66
C VAL A 299 -11.47 -8.27 10.57
N ARG A 300 -10.34 -8.67 9.97
CA ARG A 300 -9.25 -9.32 10.70
C ARG A 300 -8.02 -8.45 10.69
N LEU A 301 -7.53 -8.15 11.89
CA LEU A 301 -6.32 -7.40 12.15
C LEU A 301 -5.22 -8.37 12.60
N GLN A 302 -4.04 -8.26 12.02
CA GLN A 302 -2.86 -9.02 12.44
C GLN A 302 -1.71 -8.07 12.73
N TYR A 303 -1.14 -8.17 13.94
CA TYR A 303 -0.04 -7.37 14.44
C TYR A 303 1.14 -8.27 14.82
N GLY A 304 2.35 -7.92 14.33
CA GLY A 304 3.59 -8.68 14.57
C GLY A 304 4.02 -9.53 13.40
#